data_54423bb479de4cfc27de926a1e95d1f7
#
_entry.id   54423bb479de4cfc27de926a1e95d1f7
#
_cell.length_a   1.000
_cell.length_b   1.000
_cell.length_c   1.000
_cell.angle_alpha   90.00
_cell.angle_beta   90.00
_cell.angle_gamma   90.00
#
_symmetry.space_group_name_H-M   'P 1'
#
loop_
_entity.id
_entity.type
_entity.pdbx_description
1 polymer ?
#
loop_
_entity_poly.entity_id
_entity_poly.type
_entity_poly.pdbx_seq_one_letter_code
_entity_poly.pdbx_strand_id
1 'polypeptide(L)'
;MKYILVTGAYGGMGRATVKALVEKGYNVFALDKKVDAPTSNVYPIEVDVTDETSVINAFKKVQAVTDEIYAIVHFAGIYMLNSLVEIDDTAFSKILDINVGGAFRINKAFFPLLKKGSRIIITTSELAPLSPLPFTGLYAVTKSALDKYAYSLRMEVQLKGVKVAVLRPGAVETDMLGVSTDALDNFCENTSLYKFNAKRFKAIVDKVEARKIPTTKIAKKVVRIVNAKSPRFVYKINRNPLLLLLNILPKRLQTFIIKKVLKG
;
A
#
# COMPACT_ATOMS: atom_id res chain seq x y z
N MET A 1 -6.95 26.63 6.32
CA MET A 1 -7.48 25.35 5.83
C MET A 1 -6.34 24.32 5.80
N LYS A 2 -6.60 23.02 6.01
CA LYS A 2 -5.53 22.01 5.97
C LYS A 2 -5.66 21.17 4.71
N TYR A 3 -4.59 21.04 3.97
CA TYR A 3 -4.50 20.23 2.76
C TYR A 3 -3.87 18.87 3.05
N ILE A 4 -4.44 17.82 2.46
CA ILE A 4 -3.93 16.45 2.53
C ILE A 4 -3.73 15.93 1.11
N LEU A 5 -2.59 15.32 0.85
CA LEU A 5 -2.29 14.68 -0.42
C LEU A 5 -2.51 13.17 -0.28
N VAL A 6 -3.25 12.58 -1.21
CA VAL A 6 -3.54 11.13 -1.24
C VAL A 6 -3.10 10.58 -2.57
N THR A 7 -2.18 9.61 -2.60
CA THR A 7 -1.82 8.87 -3.82
C THR A 7 -2.63 7.58 -3.93
N GLY A 8 -2.94 7.11 -5.14
CA GLY A 8 -3.89 6.01 -5.33
C GLY A 8 -5.30 6.40 -4.86
N ALA A 9 -5.65 7.68 -5.06
CA ALA A 9 -6.84 8.32 -4.49
C ALA A 9 -8.15 7.74 -5.05
N TYR A 10 -8.11 7.20 -6.25
CA TYR A 10 -9.29 6.65 -6.93
C TYR A 10 -9.39 5.12 -6.86
N GLY A 11 -8.44 4.44 -6.21
CA GLY A 11 -8.60 3.04 -5.80
C GLY A 11 -9.51 2.89 -4.58
N GLY A 12 -9.96 1.68 -4.27
CA GLY A 12 -10.96 1.43 -3.22
C GLY A 12 -10.64 2.04 -1.84
N MET A 13 -9.41 1.86 -1.32
CA MET A 13 -8.99 2.48 -0.05
C MET A 13 -8.84 4.00 -0.17
N GLY A 14 -8.34 4.48 -1.31
CA GLY A 14 -8.17 5.89 -1.61
C GLY A 14 -9.49 6.63 -1.61
N ARG A 15 -10.46 6.19 -2.43
CA ARG A 15 -11.82 6.79 -2.52
C ARG A 15 -12.50 6.91 -1.16
N ALA A 16 -12.49 5.83 -0.39
CA ALA A 16 -13.09 5.83 0.95
C ALA A 16 -12.38 6.82 1.89
N THR A 17 -11.05 6.94 1.77
CA THR A 17 -10.25 7.84 2.60
C THR A 17 -10.43 9.29 2.18
N VAL A 18 -10.43 9.61 0.88
CA VAL A 18 -10.70 10.95 0.36
C VAL A 18 -12.05 11.45 0.87
N LYS A 19 -13.12 10.63 0.69
CA LYS A 19 -14.45 10.95 1.21
C LYS A 19 -14.44 11.25 2.71
N ALA A 20 -13.84 10.39 3.51
CA ALA A 20 -13.81 10.54 4.97
C ALA A 20 -12.98 11.76 5.43
N LEU A 21 -11.95 12.15 4.68
CA LEU A 21 -11.16 13.36 4.96
C LEU A 21 -11.95 14.62 4.63
N VAL A 22 -12.64 14.67 3.49
CA VAL A 22 -13.51 15.79 3.10
C VAL A 22 -14.64 15.99 4.12
N GLU A 23 -15.29 14.90 4.56
CA GLU A 23 -16.31 14.94 5.62
C GLU A 23 -15.78 15.49 6.96
N LYS A 24 -14.45 15.48 7.16
CA LYS A 24 -13.78 16.09 8.32
C LYS A 24 -13.27 17.51 8.07
N GLY A 25 -13.63 18.11 6.94
CA GLY A 25 -13.29 19.50 6.61
C GLY A 25 -11.88 19.69 6.05
N TYR A 26 -11.24 18.62 5.57
CA TYR A 26 -9.94 18.72 4.88
C TYR A 26 -10.13 18.99 3.39
N ASN A 27 -9.20 19.74 2.80
CA ASN A 27 -9.02 19.82 1.36
C ASN A 27 -8.08 18.69 0.93
N VAL A 28 -8.41 17.97 -0.15
CA VAL A 28 -7.67 16.77 -0.56
C VAL A 28 -7.15 16.93 -1.98
N PHE A 29 -5.85 16.89 -2.17
CA PHE A 29 -5.22 16.64 -3.47
C PHE A 29 -5.29 15.12 -3.74
N ALA A 30 -6.11 14.74 -4.70
CA ALA A 30 -6.38 13.35 -5.05
C ALA A 30 -5.53 12.94 -6.27
N LEU A 31 -4.40 12.28 -6.03
CA LEU A 31 -3.42 11.89 -7.03
C LEU A 31 -3.63 10.44 -7.48
N ASP A 32 -3.77 10.23 -8.79
CA ASP A 32 -3.86 8.88 -9.38
C ASP A 32 -3.51 8.94 -10.89
N LYS A 33 -3.33 7.78 -11.53
CA LYS A 33 -3.14 7.67 -12.99
C LYS A 33 -4.39 8.04 -13.81
N LYS A 34 -5.56 7.82 -13.23
CA LYS A 34 -6.86 8.22 -13.79
C LYS A 34 -7.61 8.96 -12.70
N VAL A 35 -8.15 10.10 -13.05
CA VAL A 35 -8.81 10.99 -12.10
C VAL A 35 -10.24 11.26 -12.53
N ASP A 36 -11.12 11.45 -11.53
CA ASP A 36 -12.49 11.90 -11.76
C ASP A 36 -12.56 13.44 -11.87
N ALA A 37 -13.71 13.98 -12.20
CA ALA A 37 -13.94 15.42 -12.19
C ALA A 37 -13.75 16.01 -10.77
N PRO A 38 -13.31 17.27 -10.66
CA PRO A 38 -13.16 17.95 -9.38
C PRO A 38 -14.51 18.08 -8.67
N THR A 39 -14.48 17.96 -7.36
CA THR A 39 -15.64 18.20 -6.48
C THR A 39 -15.24 19.14 -5.35
N SER A 40 -16.21 19.60 -4.57
CA SER A 40 -15.91 20.48 -3.43
C SER A 40 -14.86 19.87 -2.51
N ASN A 41 -13.78 20.61 -2.25
CA ASN A 41 -12.64 20.21 -1.42
C ASN A 41 -11.81 19.00 -1.93
N VAL A 42 -12.03 18.56 -3.19
CA VAL A 42 -11.21 17.55 -3.85
C VAL A 42 -10.58 18.13 -5.11
N TYR A 43 -9.26 18.10 -5.16
CA TYR A 43 -8.43 18.61 -6.25
C TYR A 43 -7.78 17.39 -6.95
N PRO A 44 -8.38 16.88 -8.03
CA PRO A 44 -7.83 15.75 -8.78
C PRO A 44 -6.56 16.16 -9.52
N ILE A 45 -5.53 15.33 -9.42
CA ILE A 45 -4.27 15.53 -10.15
C ILE A 45 -3.86 14.22 -10.76
N GLU A 46 -3.85 14.15 -12.09
CA GLU A 46 -3.32 13.00 -12.81
C GLU A 46 -1.81 12.92 -12.60
N VAL A 47 -1.32 11.75 -12.15
CA VAL A 47 0.08 11.49 -11.91
C VAL A 47 0.44 10.02 -12.10
N ASP A 48 1.51 9.76 -12.84
CA ASP A 48 2.21 8.49 -12.81
C ASP A 48 3.35 8.57 -11.81
N VAL A 49 3.26 7.83 -10.72
CA VAL A 49 4.29 7.81 -9.65
C VAL A 49 5.62 7.18 -10.10
N THR A 50 5.65 6.52 -11.27
CA THR A 50 6.86 5.97 -11.86
C THR A 50 7.60 6.97 -12.73
N ASP A 51 6.95 8.06 -13.13
CA ASP A 51 7.51 9.15 -13.95
C ASP A 51 7.86 10.37 -13.08
N GLU A 52 9.15 10.68 -12.97
CA GLU A 52 9.64 11.83 -12.21
C GLU A 52 9.09 13.15 -12.75
N THR A 53 8.96 13.29 -14.07
CA THR A 53 8.39 14.49 -14.70
C THR A 53 6.93 14.68 -14.32
N SER A 54 6.14 13.61 -14.35
CA SER A 54 4.74 13.62 -13.90
C SER A 54 4.61 14.04 -12.44
N VAL A 55 5.48 13.52 -11.56
CA VAL A 55 5.50 13.87 -10.14
C VAL A 55 5.88 15.35 -9.93
N ILE A 56 6.88 15.86 -10.65
CA ILE A 56 7.28 17.28 -10.58
C ILE A 56 6.13 18.19 -11.06
N ASN A 57 5.43 17.83 -12.12
CA ASN A 57 4.29 18.59 -12.61
C ASN A 57 3.13 18.58 -11.61
N ALA A 58 2.88 17.45 -10.95
CA ALA A 58 1.90 17.37 -9.86
C ALA A 58 2.29 18.28 -8.67
N PHE A 59 3.58 18.30 -8.30
CA PHE A 59 4.10 19.19 -7.26
C PHE A 59 3.83 20.68 -7.61
N LYS A 60 4.14 21.11 -8.83
CA LYS A 60 3.89 22.49 -9.28
C LYS A 60 2.41 22.88 -9.18
N LYS A 61 1.50 21.97 -9.57
CA LYS A 61 0.05 22.19 -9.43
C LYS A 61 -0.38 22.37 -7.98
N VAL A 62 0.16 21.57 -7.05
CA VAL A 62 -0.13 21.70 -5.62
C VAL A 62 0.46 22.98 -5.06
N GLN A 63 1.71 23.30 -5.39
CA GLN A 63 2.40 24.50 -4.93
C GLN A 63 1.71 25.79 -5.37
N ALA A 64 1.03 25.79 -6.53
CA ALA A 64 0.23 26.92 -6.98
C ALA A 64 -1.02 27.20 -6.10
N VAL A 65 -1.45 26.20 -5.30
CA VAL A 65 -2.62 26.31 -4.42
C VAL A 65 -2.24 26.53 -2.96
N THR A 66 -1.13 25.92 -2.51
CA THR A 66 -0.70 25.98 -1.11
C THR A 66 0.80 25.77 -0.96
N ASP A 67 1.37 26.42 0.06
CA ASP A 67 2.77 26.24 0.50
C ASP A 67 2.92 25.25 1.66
N GLU A 68 1.80 24.64 2.12
CA GLU A 68 1.80 23.68 3.21
C GLU A 68 0.86 22.48 2.94
N ILE A 69 1.37 21.28 3.15
CA ILE A 69 0.61 20.04 3.22
C ILE A 69 0.65 19.49 4.64
N TYR A 70 -0.53 19.23 5.21
CA TYR A 70 -0.67 18.70 6.56
C TYR A 70 -0.38 17.21 6.65
N ALA A 71 -0.76 16.44 5.61
CA ALA A 71 -0.45 15.01 5.54
C ALA A 71 -0.28 14.53 4.10
N ILE A 72 0.59 13.51 3.92
CA ILE A 72 0.65 12.69 2.71
C ILE A 72 0.17 11.29 3.09
N VAL A 73 -0.74 10.72 2.30
CA VAL A 73 -1.27 9.36 2.47
C VAL A 73 -0.99 8.55 1.22
N HIS A 74 -0.21 7.48 1.36
CA HIS A 74 0.19 6.62 0.25
C HIS A 74 -0.70 5.38 0.16
N PHE A 75 -1.51 5.31 -0.90
CA PHE A 75 -2.22 4.10 -1.33
C PHE A 75 -1.80 3.62 -2.71
N ALA A 76 -1.11 4.45 -3.51
CA ALA A 76 -0.60 4.02 -4.81
C ALA A 76 0.24 2.74 -4.67
N GLY A 77 -0.09 1.75 -5.46
CA GLY A 77 0.57 0.47 -5.46
C GLY A 77 -0.23 -0.59 -6.21
N ILE A 78 0.45 -1.63 -6.64
CA ILE A 78 -0.16 -2.78 -7.31
C ILE A 78 0.13 -4.07 -6.54
N TYR A 79 -0.74 -5.04 -6.74
CA TYR A 79 -0.57 -6.41 -6.28
C TYR A 79 -0.17 -7.28 -7.46
N MET A 80 0.78 -8.19 -7.24
CA MET A 80 1.15 -9.22 -8.21
C MET A 80 1.40 -10.52 -7.47
N LEU A 81 0.96 -11.61 -8.06
CA LEU A 81 1.16 -12.96 -7.57
C LEU A 81 1.86 -13.74 -8.68
N ASN A 82 3.09 -14.17 -8.41
CA ASN A 82 3.93 -14.83 -9.40
C ASN A 82 4.95 -15.77 -8.73
N SER A 83 5.42 -16.74 -9.52
CA SER A 83 6.63 -17.46 -9.18
C SER A 83 7.86 -16.57 -9.37
N LEU A 84 8.75 -16.52 -8.38
CA LEU A 84 10.00 -15.76 -8.48
C LEU A 84 11.00 -16.30 -9.52
N VAL A 85 10.75 -17.50 -10.02
CA VAL A 85 11.60 -18.16 -11.04
C VAL A 85 10.95 -18.22 -12.42
N GLU A 86 9.71 -17.70 -12.56
CA GLU A 86 9.00 -17.65 -13.83
C GLU A 86 8.61 -16.21 -14.25
N ILE A 87 8.70 -15.25 -13.31
CA ILE A 87 8.37 -13.85 -13.59
C ILE A 87 9.41 -13.22 -14.52
N ASP A 88 8.98 -12.40 -15.45
CA ASP A 88 9.88 -11.62 -16.29
C ASP A 88 10.46 -10.39 -15.55
N ASP A 89 11.64 -9.94 -16.00
CA ASP A 89 12.38 -8.83 -15.38
C ASP A 89 11.59 -7.52 -15.42
N THR A 90 10.77 -7.32 -16.45
CA THR A 90 9.95 -6.11 -16.61
C THR A 90 8.87 -6.05 -15.54
N ALA A 91 8.16 -7.14 -15.31
CA ALA A 91 7.14 -7.22 -14.27
C ALA A 91 7.75 -7.11 -12.87
N PHE A 92 8.94 -7.74 -12.66
CA PHE A 92 9.69 -7.63 -11.41
C PHE A 92 10.06 -6.17 -11.11
N SER A 93 10.65 -5.47 -12.07
CA SER A 93 11.06 -4.09 -11.94
C SER A 93 9.87 -3.14 -11.77
N LYS A 94 8.78 -3.37 -12.50
CA LYS A 94 7.57 -2.55 -12.46
C LYS A 94 6.92 -2.50 -11.08
N ILE A 95 6.76 -3.65 -10.42
CA ILE A 95 6.12 -3.64 -9.08
C ILE A 95 6.99 -2.94 -8.03
N LEU A 96 8.32 -3.08 -8.11
CA LEU A 96 9.25 -2.36 -7.23
C LEU A 96 9.19 -0.86 -7.47
N ASP A 97 9.18 -0.46 -8.74
CA ASP A 97 9.15 0.95 -9.12
C ASP A 97 7.85 1.64 -8.71
N ILE A 98 6.71 0.98 -8.89
CA ILE A 98 5.42 1.53 -8.43
C ILE A 98 5.34 1.55 -6.90
N ASN A 99 5.54 0.38 -6.25
CA ASN A 99 5.24 0.23 -4.84
C ASN A 99 6.25 0.92 -3.92
N VAL A 100 7.52 0.97 -4.30
CA VAL A 100 8.61 1.55 -3.50
C VAL A 100 9.08 2.86 -4.10
N GLY A 101 9.47 2.84 -5.36
CA GLY A 101 9.95 4.02 -6.09
C GLY A 101 8.94 5.16 -6.12
N GLY A 102 7.66 4.83 -6.35
CA GLY A 102 6.58 5.81 -6.35
C GLY A 102 6.43 6.55 -5.02
N ALA A 103 6.44 5.82 -3.90
CA ALA A 103 6.38 6.45 -2.58
C ALA A 103 7.62 7.33 -2.31
N PHE A 104 8.80 6.88 -2.73
CA PHE A 104 10.04 7.66 -2.64
C PHE A 104 9.95 8.96 -3.44
N ARG A 105 9.54 8.91 -4.73
CA ARG A 105 9.45 10.10 -5.60
C ARG A 105 8.47 11.12 -5.05
N ILE A 106 7.28 10.68 -4.63
CA ILE A 106 6.27 11.55 -4.01
C ILE A 106 6.81 12.19 -2.74
N ASN A 107 7.40 11.43 -1.81
CA ASN A 107 7.95 12.00 -0.59
C ASN A 107 9.07 13.00 -0.87
N LYS A 108 10.00 12.69 -1.79
CA LYS A 108 11.09 13.57 -2.20
C LYS A 108 10.56 14.90 -2.77
N ALA A 109 9.61 14.83 -3.70
CA ALA A 109 9.08 16.02 -4.37
C ALA A 109 8.25 16.90 -3.43
N PHE A 110 7.39 16.29 -2.60
CA PHE A 110 6.45 17.05 -1.76
C PHE A 110 6.98 17.39 -0.36
N PHE A 111 8.16 16.89 0.02
CA PHE A 111 8.75 17.18 1.33
C PHE A 111 8.89 18.69 1.64
N PRO A 112 9.24 19.58 0.68
CA PRO A 112 9.32 21.01 0.93
C PRO A 112 8.03 21.67 1.44
N LEU A 113 6.87 21.07 1.14
CA LEU A 113 5.56 21.53 1.60
C LEU A 113 5.17 20.97 2.99
N LEU A 114 5.97 20.07 3.56
CA LEU A 114 5.71 19.52 4.90
C LEU A 114 6.35 20.42 5.97
N LYS A 115 5.54 20.87 6.92
CA LYS A 115 5.99 21.69 8.04
C LYS A 115 6.05 20.88 9.34
N LYS A 116 6.63 21.45 10.39
CA LYS A 116 6.60 20.87 11.73
C LYS A 116 5.17 20.50 12.14
N GLY A 117 4.95 19.25 12.50
CA GLY A 117 3.62 18.73 12.84
C GLY A 117 2.91 17.99 11.69
N SER A 118 3.37 18.15 10.44
CA SER A 118 2.89 17.37 9.29
C SER A 118 3.22 15.88 9.44
N ARG A 119 2.60 15.04 8.63
CA ARG A 119 2.79 13.59 8.70
C ARG A 119 2.73 12.90 7.34
N ILE A 120 3.44 11.80 7.25
CA ILE A 120 3.42 10.89 6.12
C ILE A 120 2.82 9.57 6.60
N ILE A 121 1.80 9.06 5.92
CA ILE A 121 1.15 7.78 6.21
C ILE A 121 1.41 6.85 5.04
N ILE A 122 2.13 5.77 5.27
CA ILE A 122 2.52 4.81 4.23
C ILE A 122 1.74 3.51 4.44
N THR A 123 1.00 3.08 3.42
CA THR A 123 0.27 1.82 3.45
C THR A 123 1.16 0.69 2.94
N THR A 124 1.56 -0.18 3.85
CA THR A 124 2.32 -1.40 3.52
C THR A 124 1.38 -2.62 3.45
N SER A 125 1.59 -3.64 4.26
CA SER A 125 0.73 -4.82 4.37
C SER A 125 0.96 -5.51 5.70
N GLU A 126 0.02 -6.35 6.14
CA GLU A 126 0.28 -7.28 7.23
C GLU A 126 1.44 -8.25 6.92
N LEU A 127 1.69 -8.49 5.62
CA LEU A 127 2.79 -9.36 5.15
C LEU A 127 4.18 -8.73 5.34
N ALA A 128 4.28 -7.40 5.43
CA ALA A 128 5.57 -6.72 5.48
C ALA A 128 6.53 -7.24 6.58
N PRO A 129 6.08 -7.51 7.82
CA PRO A 129 6.94 -8.08 8.87
C PRO A 129 6.96 -9.62 8.91
N LEU A 130 6.20 -10.29 8.03
CA LEU A 130 6.02 -11.73 8.07
C LEU A 130 6.89 -12.44 7.03
N SER A 131 7.10 -13.74 7.22
CA SER A 131 7.69 -14.58 6.18
C SER A 131 6.71 -14.73 5.04
N PRO A 132 7.14 -14.52 3.79
CA PRO A 132 6.26 -14.64 2.63
C PRO A 132 5.80 -16.09 2.44
N LEU A 133 4.59 -16.25 1.92
CA LEU A 133 4.11 -17.52 1.40
C LEU A 133 4.60 -17.72 -0.03
N PRO A 134 4.64 -18.94 -0.55
CA PRO A 134 4.92 -19.19 -1.96
C PRO A 134 4.02 -18.32 -2.86
N PHE A 135 4.56 -17.86 -3.98
CA PHE A 135 3.91 -17.05 -5.00
C PHE A 135 3.53 -15.62 -4.58
N THR A 136 3.50 -15.30 -3.28
CA THR A 136 3.31 -13.93 -2.78
C THR A 136 4.63 -13.18 -2.60
N GLY A 137 5.76 -13.83 -2.88
CA GLY A 137 7.10 -13.37 -2.52
C GLY A 137 7.43 -11.98 -3.03
N LEU A 138 7.16 -11.72 -4.31
CA LEU A 138 7.49 -10.43 -4.91
C LEU A 138 6.72 -9.27 -4.26
N TYR A 139 5.41 -9.42 -4.08
CA TYR A 139 4.61 -8.42 -3.39
C TYR A 139 5.09 -8.21 -1.94
N ALA A 140 5.36 -9.31 -1.22
CA ALA A 140 5.87 -9.24 0.15
C ALA A 140 7.24 -8.54 0.22
N VAL A 141 8.13 -8.76 -0.75
CA VAL A 141 9.42 -8.05 -0.86
C VAL A 141 9.19 -6.53 -0.99
N THR A 142 8.29 -6.08 -1.89
CA THR A 142 8.01 -4.66 -2.04
C THR A 142 7.43 -4.04 -0.76
N LYS A 143 6.53 -4.74 -0.08
CA LYS A 143 5.91 -4.23 1.16
C LYS A 143 6.87 -4.25 2.34
N SER A 144 7.80 -5.21 2.40
CA SER A 144 8.89 -5.23 3.39
C SER A 144 9.91 -4.11 3.14
N ALA A 145 10.28 -3.89 1.87
CA ALA A 145 11.16 -2.79 1.48
C ALA A 145 10.52 -1.42 1.83
N LEU A 146 9.24 -1.24 1.51
CA LEU A 146 8.49 -0.03 1.82
C LEU A 146 8.36 0.19 3.34
N ASP A 147 8.23 -0.87 4.13
CA ASP A 147 8.17 -0.80 5.58
C ASP A 147 9.52 -0.36 6.18
N LYS A 148 10.63 -0.86 5.66
CA LYS A 148 11.98 -0.42 6.04
C LYS A 148 12.25 1.01 5.58
N TYR A 149 11.86 1.37 4.35
CA TYR A 149 11.92 2.73 3.86
C TYR A 149 11.17 3.70 4.79
N ALA A 150 9.95 3.36 5.20
CA ALA A 150 9.16 4.19 6.10
C ALA A 150 9.85 4.40 7.46
N TYR A 151 10.53 3.39 7.98
CA TYR A 151 11.29 3.52 9.23
C TYR A 151 12.51 4.43 9.05
N SER A 152 13.29 4.25 7.98
CA SER A 152 14.44 5.11 7.68
C SER A 152 14.00 6.56 7.47
N LEU A 153 12.95 6.78 6.67
CA LEU A 153 12.36 8.11 6.46
C LEU A 153 11.95 8.75 7.79
N ARG A 154 11.32 7.97 8.71
CA ARG A 154 10.96 8.46 10.04
C ARG A 154 12.17 8.98 10.81
N MET A 155 13.30 8.23 10.78
CA MET A 155 14.51 8.62 11.51
C MET A 155 15.07 9.95 11.02
N GLU A 156 14.93 10.25 9.73
CA GLU A 156 15.39 11.50 9.13
C GLU A 156 14.42 12.65 9.37
N VAL A 157 13.14 12.48 8.98
CA VAL A 157 12.19 13.60 8.93
C VAL A 157 11.69 14.04 10.32
N GLN A 158 11.82 13.19 11.35
CA GLN A 158 11.55 13.59 12.72
C GLN A 158 12.45 14.74 13.17
N LEU A 159 13.66 14.88 12.63
CA LEU A 159 14.57 16.00 12.88
C LEU A 159 14.01 17.33 12.39
N LYS A 160 13.06 17.29 11.45
CA LYS A 160 12.29 18.45 10.95
C LYS A 160 10.90 18.56 11.59
N GLY A 161 10.59 17.70 12.59
CA GLY A 161 9.29 17.67 13.27
C GLY A 161 8.15 17.05 12.43
N VAL A 162 8.47 16.39 11.32
CA VAL A 162 7.52 15.64 10.50
C VAL A 162 7.38 14.22 11.05
N LYS A 163 6.16 13.69 11.06
CA LYS A 163 5.84 12.37 11.64
C LYS A 163 5.62 11.34 10.52
N VAL A 164 6.04 10.11 10.75
CA VAL A 164 5.77 9.00 9.82
C VAL A 164 5.00 7.91 10.57
N ALA A 165 3.93 7.42 9.93
CA ALA A 165 3.15 6.30 10.39
C ALA A 165 2.98 5.27 9.27
N VAL A 166 2.96 3.99 9.63
CA VAL A 166 2.73 2.87 8.72
C VAL A 166 1.38 2.24 9.02
N LEU A 167 0.57 2.08 8.00
CA LEU A 167 -0.65 1.31 8.05
C LEU A 167 -0.40 -0.08 7.45
N ARG A 168 -0.62 -1.14 8.22
CA ARG A 168 -0.45 -2.54 7.80
C ARG A 168 -1.82 -3.22 7.77
N PRO A 169 -2.58 -3.08 6.66
CA PRO A 169 -3.84 -3.80 6.48
C PRO A 169 -3.60 -5.27 6.15
N GLY A 170 -4.50 -6.14 6.60
CA GLY A 170 -4.76 -7.44 6.00
C GLY A 170 -5.75 -7.31 4.85
N ALA A 171 -6.57 -8.35 4.61
CA ALA A 171 -7.55 -8.34 3.52
C ALA A 171 -8.58 -7.20 3.67
N VAL A 172 -8.69 -6.36 2.64
CA VAL A 172 -9.61 -5.20 2.55
C VAL A 172 -10.44 -5.34 1.29
N GLU A 173 -11.72 -5.11 1.40
CA GLU A 173 -12.65 -5.14 0.26
C GLU A 173 -12.38 -3.96 -0.69
N THR A 174 -11.63 -4.23 -1.75
CA THR A 174 -11.23 -3.26 -2.78
C THR A 174 -11.23 -3.94 -4.13
N ASP A 175 -11.23 -3.16 -5.21
CA ASP A 175 -11.03 -3.67 -6.57
C ASP A 175 -9.69 -4.43 -6.70
N MET A 176 -8.71 -4.10 -5.85
CA MET A 176 -7.44 -4.83 -5.75
C MET A 176 -7.63 -6.29 -5.29
N LEU A 177 -8.72 -6.62 -4.57
CA LEU A 177 -9.06 -8.02 -4.26
C LEU A 177 -9.64 -8.74 -5.48
N GLY A 178 -10.43 -8.08 -6.32
CA GLY A 178 -10.78 -8.60 -7.64
C GLY A 178 -9.53 -8.87 -8.47
N VAL A 179 -8.62 -7.89 -8.55
CA VAL A 179 -7.31 -8.05 -9.20
C VAL A 179 -6.46 -9.15 -8.54
N SER A 180 -6.57 -9.36 -7.23
CA SER A 180 -5.88 -10.47 -6.52
C SER A 180 -6.44 -11.83 -6.94
N THR A 181 -7.76 -11.96 -7.08
CA THR A 181 -8.40 -13.19 -7.56
C THR A 181 -8.02 -13.44 -9.02
N ASP A 182 -8.11 -12.41 -9.87
CA ASP A 182 -7.71 -12.49 -11.28
C ASP A 182 -6.20 -12.78 -11.43
N ALA A 183 -5.35 -12.18 -10.60
CA ALA A 183 -3.92 -12.46 -10.58
C ALA A 183 -3.62 -13.91 -10.17
N LEU A 184 -4.42 -14.45 -9.25
CA LEU A 184 -4.29 -15.83 -8.80
C LEU A 184 -4.79 -16.80 -9.87
N ASP A 185 -5.88 -16.49 -10.58
CA ASP A 185 -6.37 -17.26 -11.70
C ASP A 185 -5.37 -17.23 -12.86
N ASN A 186 -4.90 -16.06 -13.25
CA ASN A 186 -3.84 -15.89 -14.25
C ASN A 186 -2.58 -16.67 -13.88
N PHE A 187 -2.16 -16.66 -12.61
CA PHE A 187 -1.02 -17.45 -12.18
C PHE A 187 -1.28 -18.94 -12.28
N CYS A 188 -2.46 -19.43 -11.91
CA CYS A 188 -2.84 -20.84 -12.03
C CYS A 188 -2.85 -21.34 -13.47
N GLU A 189 -3.24 -20.46 -14.40
CA GLU A 189 -3.30 -20.77 -15.84
C GLU A 189 -1.93 -20.74 -16.51
N ASN A 190 -1.09 -19.76 -16.16
CA ASN A 190 0.14 -19.45 -16.89
C ASN A 190 1.40 -20.07 -16.31
N THR A 191 1.42 -20.50 -15.01
CA THR A 191 2.60 -21.16 -14.47
C THR A 191 2.85 -22.51 -15.16
N SER A 192 4.06 -22.73 -15.62
CA SER A 192 4.49 -24.00 -16.19
C SER A 192 5.00 -24.98 -15.14
N LEU A 193 5.72 -24.47 -14.15
CA LEU A 193 6.40 -25.27 -13.14
C LEU A 193 5.50 -25.66 -11.95
N TYR A 194 4.45 -24.86 -11.67
CA TYR A 194 3.71 -24.97 -10.42
C TYR A 194 2.20 -25.18 -10.57
N LYS A 195 1.72 -25.66 -11.72
CA LYS A 195 0.28 -25.82 -12.02
C LYS A 195 -0.53 -26.49 -10.89
N PHE A 196 -0.02 -27.57 -10.35
CA PHE A 196 -0.70 -28.29 -9.27
C PHE A 196 -0.65 -27.52 -7.94
N ASN A 197 0.53 -26.96 -7.58
CA ASN A 197 0.73 -26.23 -6.34
C ASN A 197 -0.05 -24.90 -6.32
N ALA A 198 -0.15 -24.23 -7.48
CA ALA A 198 -0.90 -22.98 -7.66
C ALA A 198 -2.41 -23.21 -7.39
N LYS A 199 -3.01 -24.26 -7.93
CA LYS A 199 -4.42 -24.61 -7.68
C LYS A 199 -4.69 -24.86 -6.20
N ARG A 200 -3.79 -25.56 -5.50
CA ARG A 200 -3.89 -25.78 -4.06
C ARG A 200 -3.73 -24.50 -3.26
N PHE A 201 -2.78 -23.67 -3.67
CA PHE A 201 -2.58 -22.36 -3.06
C PHE A 201 -3.84 -21.51 -3.20
N LYS A 202 -4.45 -21.46 -4.39
CA LYS A 202 -5.73 -20.76 -4.64
C LYS A 202 -6.81 -21.22 -3.67
N ALA A 203 -7.04 -22.51 -3.53
CA ALA A 203 -8.06 -23.04 -2.64
C ALA A 203 -7.87 -22.65 -1.15
N ILE A 204 -6.62 -22.35 -0.74
CA ILE A 204 -6.32 -21.83 0.60
C ILE A 204 -6.56 -20.34 0.68
N VAL A 205 -6.13 -19.57 -0.31
CA VAL A 205 -6.29 -18.13 -0.36
C VAL A 205 -7.77 -17.75 -0.36
N ASP A 206 -8.58 -18.40 -1.19
CA ASP A 206 -10.04 -18.17 -1.27
C ASP A 206 -10.73 -18.33 0.11
N LYS A 207 -10.30 -19.31 0.92
CA LYS A 207 -10.80 -19.50 2.30
C LYS A 207 -10.35 -18.41 3.28
N VAL A 208 -9.17 -17.86 3.04
CA VAL A 208 -8.57 -16.84 3.93
C VAL A 208 -9.10 -15.43 3.59
N GLU A 209 -9.29 -15.11 2.31
CA GLU A 209 -9.82 -13.83 1.84
C GLU A 209 -11.29 -13.60 2.20
N ALA A 210 -12.02 -14.65 2.59
CA ALA A 210 -13.37 -14.52 3.13
C ALA A 210 -13.49 -13.60 4.37
N ARG A 211 -12.37 -13.25 5.03
CA ARG A 211 -12.32 -12.36 6.21
C ARG A 211 -11.96 -10.91 5.87
N LYS A 212 -12.35 -10.43 4.71
CA LYS A 212 -12.13 -9.04 4.29
C LYS A 212 -12.93 -8.03 5.12
N ILE A 213 -12.39 -6.83 5.26
CA ILE A 213 -13.06 -5.70 5.91
C ILE A 213 -13.37 -4.60 4.90
N PRO A 214 -14.45 -3.83 5.12
CA PRO A 214 -14.79 -2.72 4.24
C PRO A 214 -13.74 -1.60 4.29
N THR A 215 -13.54 -0.93 3.17
CA THR A 215 -12.58 0.20 3.01
C THR A 215 -12.84 1.33 3.99
N THR A 216 -14.08 1.51 4.44
CA THR A 216 -14.45 2.51 5.45
C THR A 216 -13.73 2.34 6.77
N LYS A 217 -13.35 1.10 7.16
CA LYS A 217 -12.53 0.86 8.35
C LYS A 217 -11.10 1.39 8.18
N ILE A 218 -10.56 1.30 6.97
CA ILE A 218 -9.26 1.88 6.61
C ILE A 218 -9.34 3.41 6.68
N ALA A 219 -10.34 4.00 6.03
CA ALA A 219 -10.57 5.44 6.02
C ALA A 219 -10.68 6.02 7.45
N LYS A 220 -11.50 5.40 8.32
CA LYS A 220 -11.61 5.78 9.74
C LYS A 220 -10.26 5.70 10.47
N LYS A 221 -9.44 4.70 10.17
CA LYS A 221 -8.10 4.55 10.77
C LYS A 221 -7.18 5.66 10.30
N VAL A 222 -7.15 5.97 9.00
CA VAL A 222 -6.34 7.07 8.43
C VAL A 222 -6.75 8.41 9.03
N VAL A 223 -8.04 8.73 9.08
CA VAL A 223 -8.55 9.96 9.72
C VAL A 223 -8.07 10.05 11.18
N ARG A 224 -8.11 8.94 11.93
CA ARG A 224 -7.59 8.90 13.30
C ARG A 224 -6.09 9.18 13.36
N ILE A 225 -5.29 8.65 12.44
CA ILE A 225 -3.85 8.91 12.36
C ILE A 225 -3.57 10.36 12.00
N VAL A 226 -4.31 10.91 11.04
CA VAL A 226 -4.23 12.31 10.61
C VAL A 226 -4.51 13.24 11.78
N ASN A 227 -5.49 12.95 12.63
CA ASN A 227 -5.87 13.78 13.76
C ASN A 227 -5.03 13.56 15.03
N ALA A 228 -4.21 12.51 15.08
CA ALA A 228 -3.44 12.19 16.28
C ALA A 228 -2.35 13.23 16.55
N LYS A 229 -2.31 13.79 17.77
CA LYS A 229 -1.24 14.71 18.20
C LYS A 229 0.14 14.03 18.14
N SER A 230 0.22 12.75 18.54
CA SER A 230 1.41 11.91 18.47
C SER A 230 1.06 10.53 17.90
N PRO A 231 1.05 10.34 16.56
CA PRO A 231 0.73 9.07 15.96
C PRO A 231 1.79 8.01 16.30
N ARG A 232 1.35 6.78 16.57
CA ARG A 232 2.24 5.62 16.64
C ARG A 232 2.90 5.38 15.31
N PHE A 233 4.04 4.70 15.30
CA PHE A 233 4.67 4.34 14.03
C PHE A 233 3.87 3.30 13.24
N VAL A 234 3.33 2.26 13.89
CA VAL A 234 2.64 1.17 13.22
C VAL A 234 1.19 1.05 13.67
N TYR A 235 0.29 0.96 12.70
CA TYR A 235 -1.13 0.66 12.86
C TYR A 235 -1.48 -0.60 12.09
N LYS A 236 -1.88 -1.64 12.82
CA LYS A 236 -2.30 -2.93 12.26
C LYS A 236 -3.82 -2.98 12.20
N ILE A 237 -4.38 -3.56 11.13
CA ILE A 237 -5.82 -3.70 10.97
C ILE A 237 -6.12 -4.99 10.20
N ASN A 238 -7.08 -5.78 10.68
CA ASN A 238 -7.50 -7.05 10.09
C ASN A 238 -6.35 -8.05 9.85
N ARG A 239 -5.58 -8.35 10.90
CA ARG A 239 -4.49 -9.33 10.81
C ARG A 239 -5.03 -10.75 10.70
N ASN A 240 -4.41 -11.55 9.83
CA ASN A 240 -4.73 -12.97 9.71
C ASN A 240 -4.08 -13.78 10.85
N PRO A 241 -4.85 -14.40 11.76
CA PRO A 241 -4.30 -15.15 12.89
C PRO A 241 -3.52 -16.40 12.47
N LEU A 242 -3.90 -17.04 11.36
CA LEU A 242 -3.21 -18.22 10.85
C LEU A 242 -1.80 -17.89 10.35
N LEU A 243 -1.66 -16.75 9.65
CA LEU A 243 -0.35 -16.25 9.22
C LEU A 243 0.55 -15.92 10.42
N LEU A 244 -0.05 -15.34 11.46
CA LEU A 244 0.68 -15.02 12.68
C LEU A 244 1.16 -16.29 13.39
N LEU A 245 0.28 -17.29 13.53
CA LEU A 245 0.61 -18.58 14.13
C LEU A 245 1.73 -19.27 13.35
N LEU A 246 1.61 -19.31 12.01
CA LEU A 246 2.65 -19.87 11.15
C LEU A 246 3.99 -19.16 11.36
N ASN A 247 4.00 -17.84 11.53
CA ASN A 247 5.23 -17.06 11.68
C ASN A 247 5.90 -17.19 13.06
N ILE A 248 5.22 -17.70 14.07
CA ILE A 248 5.82 -18.03 15.38
C ILE A 248 6.65 -19.32 15.31
N LEU A 249 6.34 -20.21 14.39
CA LEU A 249 7.03 -21.48 14.25
C LEU A 249 8.47 -21.30 13.74
N PRO A 250 9.41 -22.21 14.10
CA PRO A 250 10.74 -22.23 13.50
C PRO A 250 10.69 -22.35 11.97
N LYS A 251 11.61 -21.69 11.27
CA LYS A 251 11.60 -21.64 9.78
C LYS A 251 11.57 -23.01 9.10
N ARG A 252 12.29 -23.99 9.65
CA ARG A 252 12.25 -25.39 9.16
C ARG A 252 10.85 -26.00 9.22
N LEU A 253 10.13 -25.72 10.31
CA LEU A 253 8.76 -26.24 10.47
C LEU A 253 7.78 -25.49 9.56
N GLN A 254 7.94 -24.17 9.41
CA GLN A 254 7.15 -23.38 8.44
C GLN A 254 7.29 -23.98 7.02
N THR A 255 8.53 -24.15 6.55
CA THR A 255 8.79 -24.69 5.20
C THR A 255 8.29 -26.10 5.03
N PHE A 256 8.41 -26.95 6.06
CA PHE A 256 7.88 -28.32 6.05
C PHE A 256 6.35 -28.33 5.92
N ILE A 257 5.64 -27.52 6.73
CA ILE A 257 4.18 -27.42 6.68
C ILE A 257 3.73 -26.92 5.31
N ILE A 258 4.33 -25.83 4.81
CA ILE A 258 4.00 -25.26 3.51
C ILE A 258 4.22 -26.29 2.40
N LYS A 259 5.37 -26.98 2.42
CA LYS A 259 5.68 -28.05 1.46
C LYS A 259 4.63 -29.15 1.49
N LYS A 260 4.28 -29.65 2.69
CA LYS A 260 3.28 -30.72 2.86
C LYS A 260 1.89 -30.28 2.39
N VAL A 261 1.49 -29.06 2.69
CA VAL A 261 0.18 -28.50 2.31
C VAL A 261 0.06 -28.27 0.82
N LEU A 262 1.12 -27.81 0.14
CA LEU A 262 1.08 -27.49 -1.28
C LEU A 262 1.50 -28.64 -2.20
N LYS A 263 2.23 -29.63 -1.73
CA LYS A 263 2.72 -30.75 -2.54
C LYS A 263 1.74 -31.92 -2.60
N GLY A 264 0.88 -32.09 -1.61
CA GLY A 264 -0.08 -33.20 -1.49
C GLY A 264 0.50 -34.40 -0.80
#